data_dcb902c4ba9eb5bc969e590f6e063d29
#
_entry.id   dcb902c4ba9eb5bc969e590f6e063d29
#
_cell.length_a   1.000
_cell.length_b   1.000
_cell.length_c   1.000
_cell.angle_alpha   90.00
_cell.angle_beta   90.00
_cell.angle_gamma   90.00
#
_symmetry.space_group_name_H-M   'P 1'
#
loop_
_entity.id
_entity.type
_entity.pdbx_description
1 polymer ?
#
loop_
_entity_poly.entity_id
_entity_poly.type
_entity_poly.pdbx_seq_one_letter_code
_entity_poly.pdbx_strand_id
1 'polypeptide(L)'
;MLEAGLRRYSSTTNELNPNDKKTIGDPAKPLPKRPIDRFIVPIKSFLHIEAFSGCLLLFCTAFAIVIANSPWASYAMAFWKTEISIGIGPFSLHGDLVHLIINDALMTVFFFVVGLEIKREIVSGELNDPRKALLPVFGAIGGVVVPATIYSILQWGESGQRGWAIPMATDIAFVVGILALFGNRVPFGLKVFLLTLAIVDDLIAVLVIAFVFTDSISLVYVLAAAIGCGLTFLLNKLGVRSVMVYVIVGIGVWLSFFNAGIHSTIAGVILGLMTPTKAWIERGTFVGLLEDYWNRLTDGVKETDPVPAEIEKLEFVARETLSPLHRLEMGLHPWVAFFIMPVFALANAGVPIQLDVLRNPITLAVALALFVGKPLGVIMACALAMKLGLTRLPDGVRWSVFIAGSFLCGIGFTMSLFLTSLTFVGEANSIMASAGKVGTLLGSLTSAVIGCGMLFLGLRSKESEEQ
;
A
#
# COMPACT_ATOMS: atom_id res chain seq x y z
N MET A 1 -26.36 -13.22 1.73
CA MET A 1 -27.33 -12.74 0.73
C MET A 1 -27.20 -13.40 -0.64
N LEU A 2 -26.05 -13.96 -1.02
CA LEU A 2 -25.86 -14.69 -2.28
C LEU A 2 -26.54 -16.06 -2.32
N GLU A 3 -26.62 -16.78 -1.20
CA GLU A 3 -27.30 -18.08 -1.14
C GLU A 3 -28.84 -18.00 -1.15
N ALA A 4 -29.44 -16.90 -0.70
CA ALA A 4 -30.89 -16.70 -0.75
C ALA A 4 -31.38 -16.33 -2.16
N GLY A 5 -30.55 -15.77 -3.01
CA GLY A 5 -30.83 -15.48 -4.41
C GLY A 5 -30.83 -16.73 -5.29
N LEU A 6 -29.92 -17.67 -5.01
CA LEU A 6 -29.81 -18.92 -5.77
C LEU A 6 -30.94 -19.93 -5.52
N ARG A 7 -31.54 -19.90 -4.32
CA ARG A 7 -32.69 -20.77 -3.99
C ARG A 7 -34.02 -20.33 -4.62
N ARG A 8 -34.19 -19.04 -4.95
CA ARG A 8 -35.39 -18.60 -5.70
C ARG A 8 -35.37 -18.94 -7.19
N TYR A 9 -34.18 -19.13 -7.76
CA TYR A 9 -34.04 -19.54 -9.16
C TYR A 9 -34.31 -21.03 -9.40
N SER A 10 -34.19 -21.86 -8.34
CA SER A 10 -34.42 -23.31 -8.42
C SER A 10 -35.90 -23.73 -8.38
N SER A 11 -36.80 -22.83 -8.06
CA SER A 11 -38.23 -23.17 -7.89
C SER A 11 -39.12 -22.81 -9.10
N THR A 12 -38.59 -22.11 -10.11
CA THR A 12 -39.33 -21.72 -11.33
C THR A 12 -38.99 -22.52 -12.57
N THR A 13 -38.06 -23.51 -12.47
CA THR A 13 -37.63 -24.32 -13.64
C THR A 13 -38.34 -25.70 -13.76
N ASN A 14 -39.46 -25.92 -13.09
CA ASN A 14 -40.09 -27.23 -13.02
C ASN A 14 -41.20 -27.50 -14.10
N GLU A 15 -41.27 -26.69 -15.16
CA GLU A 15 -42.21 -26.95 -16.29
C GLU A 15 -41.56 -26.90 -17.67
N LEU A 16 -40.29 -27.28 -17.83
CA LEU A 16 -39.69 -27.47 -19.14
C LEU A 16 -39.61 -28.96 -19.50
N ASN A 17 -40.22 -29.27 -20.63
CA ASN A 17 -40.35 -30.57 -21.28
C ASN A 17 -39.00 -31.33 -21.30
N PRO A 18 -38.95 -32.61 -20.86
CA PRO A 18 -37.69 -33.38 -20.76
C PRO A 18 -36.93 -33.64 -22.10
N ASN A 19 -37.52 -33.30 -23.25
CA ASN A 19 -36.92 -33.55 -24.57
C ASN A 19 -36.18 -32.35 -25.17
N ASP A 20 -36.13 -31.18 -24.52
CA ASP A 20 -35.43 -29.98 -25.00
C ASP A 20 -34.06 -29.73 -24.32
N LYS A 21 -33.43 -30.78 -23.79
CA LYS A 21 -32.02 -30.73 -23.38
C LYS A 21 -31.07 -30.65 -24.57
N LYS A 22 -31.18 -29.58 -25.37
CA LYS A 22 -30.01 -29.12 -26.14
C LYS A 22 -28.98 -28.63 -25.14
N THR A 23 -27.88 -29.34 -25.09
CA THR A 23 -26.68 -29.13 -24.28
C THR A 23 -26.30 -27.66 -24.15
N ILE A 24 -26.82 -27.01 -23.10
CA ILE A 24 -26.20 -25.81 -22.57
C ILE A 24 -24.77 -26.23 -22.20
N GLY A 25 -23.77 -25.64 -22.85
CA GLY A 25 -22.36 -25.94 -22.59
C GLY A 25 -22.12 -25.87 -21.09
N ASP A 26 -21.55 -26.94 -20.57
CA ASP A 26 -21.25 -27.07 -19.14
C ASP A 26 -20.49 -25.82 -18.67
N PRO A 27 -21.07 -24.96 -17.77
CA PRO A 27 -20.42 -23.74 -17.32
C PRO A 27 -19.13 -24.00 -16.57
N ALA A 28 -18.77 -25.25 -16.34
CA ALA A 28 -17.56 -25.70 -15.65
C ALA A 28 -16.42 -26.12 -16.60
N LYS A 29 -16.56 -26.01 -17.94
CA LYS A 29 -15.42 -26.32 -18.80
C LYS A 29 -14.31 -25.29 -18.60
N PRO A 30 -13.15 -25.69 -18.05
CA PRO A 30 -12.03 -24.75 -17.87
C PRO A 30 -11.59 -24.22 -19.24
N LEU A 31 -11.29 -22.92 -19.29
CA LEU A 31 -10.77 -22.29 -20.51
C LEU A 31 -9.58 -23.06 -21.07
N PRO A 32 -9.43 -23.16 -22.42
CA PRO A 32 -8.32 -23.86 -23.02
C PRO A 32 -6.99 -23.28 -22.55
N LYS A 33 -6.13 -24.14 -21.96
CA LYS A 33 -4.82 -23.75 -21.42
C LYS A 33 -3.85 -23.54 -22.58
N ARG A 34 -3.26 -22.35 -22.66
CA ARG A 34 -2.17 -22.06 -23.59
C ARG A 34 -0.87 -22.67 -23.06
N PRO A 35 0.11 -23.06 -23.89
CA PRO A 35 1.40 -23.60 -23.45
C PRO A 35 2.11 -22.68 -22.43
N ILE A 36 1.99 -21.36 -22.62
CA ILE A 36 2.52 -20.34 -21.71
C ILE A 36 1.80 -20.29 -20.37
N ASP A 37 0.55 -20.76 -20.27
CA ASP A 37 -0.22 -20.80 -19.03
C ASP A 37 0.40 -21.76 -18.01
N ARG A 38 1.20 -22.75 -18.47
CA ARG A 38 1.98 -23.64 -17.60
C ARG A 38 3.01 -22.87 -16.75
N PHE A 39 3.49 -21.74 -17.27
CA PHE A 39 4.41 -20.86 -16.56
C PHE A 39 3.68 -19.68 -15.90
N ILE A 40 2.69 -19.10 -16.56
CA ILE A 40 1.98 -17.91 -16.09
C ILE A 40 0.97 -18.24 -14.98
N VAL A 41 0.26 -19.36 -15.04
CA VAL A 41 -0.74 -19.72 -14.02
C VAL A 41 -0.10 -19.97 -12.64
N PRO A 42 1.00 -20.73 -12.50
CA PRO A 42 1.72 -20.80 -11.23
C PRO A 42 2.23 -19.45 -10.77
N ILE A 43 2.80 -18.65 -11.69
CA ILE A 43 3.29 -17.30 -11.36
C ILE A 43 2.13 -16.40 -10.93
N LYS A 44 1.01 -16.38 -11.63
CA LYS A 44 -0.16 -15.58 -11.23
C LYS A 44 -0.78 -16.05 -9.91
N SER A 45 -0.91 -17.36 -9.68
CA SER A 45 -1.39 -17.89 -8.40
C SER A 45 -0.39 -17.61 -7.26
N PHE A 46 0.90 -17.57 -7.58
CA PHE A 46 1.97 -17.20 -6.65
C PHE A 46 1.98 -15.69 -6.36
N LEU A 47 1.68 -14.86 -7.36
CA LEU A 47 1.55 -13.40 -7.23
C LEU A 47 0.32 -12.97 -6.41
N HIS A 48 -0.69 -13.82 -6.26
CA HIS A 48 -1.83 -13.58 -5.36
C HIS A 48 -1.54 -13.90 -3.89
N ILE A 49 -0.35 -14.41 -3.57
CA ILE A 49 0.05 -14.65 -2.19
C ILE A 49 0.73 -13.40 -1.67
N GLU A 50 0.01 -12.60 -0.88
CA GLU A 50 0.53 -11.42 -0.17
C GLU A 50 1.80 -11.76 0.65
N ALA A 51 1.90 -12.99 1.14
CA ALA A 51 3.09 -13.52 1.80
C ALA A 51 4.34 -13.51 0.89
N PHE A 52 4.18 -13.67 -0.44
CA PHE A 52 5.33 -13.72 -1.34
C PHE A 52 5.97 -12.35 -1.54
N SER A 53 5.20 -11.28 -1.60
CA SER A 53 5.74 -9.92 -1.71
C SER A 53 6.56 -9.57 -0.47
N GLY A 54 6.09 -9.95 0.73
CA GLY A 54 6.85 -9.80 1.98
C GLY A 54 8.16 -10.61 1.99
N CYS A 55 8.14 -11.87 1.50
CA CYS A 55 9.35 -12.69 1.36
C CYS A 55 10.34 -12.10 0.36
N LEU A 56 9.86 -11.60 -0.79
CA LEU A 56 10.71 -10.95 -1.79
C LEU A 56 11.36 -9.69 -1.22
N LEU A 57 10.60 -8.90 -0.48
CA LEU A 57 11.07 -7.69 0.17
C LEU A 57 12.17 -8.00 1.20
N LEU A 58 11.97 -9.04 2.04
CA LEU A 58 12.98 -9.55 2.95
C LEU A 58 14.25 -10.04 2.23
N PHE A 59 14.08 -10.79 1.16
CA PHE A 59 15.20 -11.27 0.35
C PHE A 59 16.01 -10.11 -0.23
N CYS A 60 15.35 -9.13 -0.84
CA CYS A 60 15.99 -7.93 -1.38
C CYS A 60 16.73 -7.14 -0.30
N THR A 61 16.14 -7.04 0.90
CA THR A 61 16.79 -6.39 2.04
C THR A 61 18.03 -7.12 2.50
N ALA A 62 17.92 -8.43 2.73
CA ALA A 62 19.05 -9.26 3.13
C ALA A 62 20.18 -9.19 2.08
N PHE A 63 19.82 -9.24 0.81
CA PHE A 63 20.76 -9.12 -0.30
C PHE A 63 21.44 -7.74 -0.33
N ALA A 64 20.69 -6.65 -0.12
CA ALA A 64 21.25 -5.31 -0.03
C ALA A 64 22.24 -5.17 1.13
N ILE A 65 21.92 -5.71 2.31
CA ILE A 65 22.79 -5.71 3.49
C ILE A 65 24.06 -6.53 3.22
N VAL A 66 23.93 -7.72 2.63
CA VAL A 66 25.08 -8.57 2.29
C VAL A 66 26.01 -7.86 1.31
N ILE A 67 25.49 -7.25 0.24
CA ILE A 67 26.30 -6.50 -0.72
C ILE A 67 26.98 -5.31 -0.04
N ALA A 68 26.28 -4.54 0.76
CA ALA A 68 26.83 -3.36 1.42
C ALA A 68 27.97 -3.68 2.42
N ASN A 69 28.03 -4.93 2.90
CA ASN A 69 29.06 -5.42 3.81
C ASN A 69 30.06 -6.40 3.14
N SER A 70 30.05 -6.48 1.81
CA SER A 70 30.93 -7.32 1.00
C SER A 70 32.02 -6.48 0.31
N PRO A 71 33.05 -7.11 -0.31
CA PRO A 71 34.03 -6.42 -1.15
C PRO A 71 33.41 -5.65 -2.34
N TRP A 72 32.18 -5.92 -2.69
CA TRP A 72 31.44 -5.27 -3.79
C TRP A 72 30.68 -3.99 -3.35
N ALA A 73 30.79 -3.60 -2.09
CA ALA A 73 30.09 -2.43 -1.54
C ALA A 73 30.38 -1.15 -2.33
N SER A 74 31.64 -0.93 -2.74
CA SER A 74 32.05 0.24 -3.53
C SER A 74 31.38 0.28 -4.91
N TYR A 75 31.29 -0.87 -5.60
CA TYR A 75 30.62 -0.96 -6.90
C TYR A 75 29.11 -0.74 -6.78
N ALA A 76 28.48 -1.33 -5.77
CA ALA A 76 27.05 -1.12 -5.51
C ALA A 76 26.76 0.35 -5.19
N MET A 77 27.59 0.97 -4.36
CA MET A 77 27.46 2.38 -4.01
C MET A 77 27.66 3.29 -5.22
N ALA A 78 28.63 3.00 -6.07
CA ALA A 78 28.86 3.73 -7.32
C ALA A 78 27.65 3.60 -8.28
N PHE A 79 27.06 2.41 -8.40
CA PHE A 79 25.86 2.20 -9.19
C PHE A 79 24.68 3.05 -8.68
N TRP A 80 24.40 3.01 -7.39
CA TRP A 80 23.30 3.75 -6.80
C TRP A 80 23.48 5.28 -6.83
N LYS A 81 24.74 5.75 -6.76
CA LYS A 81 25.10 7.18 -6.86
C LYS A 81 25.32 7.66 -8.31
N THR A 82 24.98 6.84 -9.31
CA THR A 82 25.08 7.28 -10.71
C THR A 82 24.24 8.52 -10.94
N GLU A 83 24.89 9.60 -11.36
CA GLU A 83 24.22 10.86 -11.66
C GLU A 83 23.37 10.74 -12.93
N ILE A 84 22.13 11.15 -12.83
CA ILE A 84 21.19 11.22 -13.95
C ILE A 84 20.84 12.69 -14.16
N SER A 85 21.04 13.17 -15.38
CA SER A 85 20.55 14.48 -15.78
C SER A 85 19.64 14.35 -16.99
N ILE A 86 18.38 14.76 -16.81
CA ILE A 86 17.40 14.82 -17.88
C ILE A 86 17.04 16.28 -18.07
N GLY A 87 17.37 16.87 -19.22
CA GLY A 87 17.11 18.27 -19.49
C GLY A 87 16.43 18.50 -20.84
N ILE A 88 15.41 19.35 -20.86
CA ILE A 88 14.73 19.83 -22.06
C ILE A 88 14.64 21.35 -21.96
N GLY A 89 15.52 22.05 -22.67
CA GLY A 89 15.59 23.52 -22.61
C GLY A 89 15.98 24.02 -21.22
N PRO A 90 15.22 24.95 -20.62
CA PRO A 90 15.51 25.49 -19.28
C PRO A 90 15.15 24.54 -18.14
N PHE A 91 14.47 23.44 -18.42
CA PHE A 91 14.11 22.43 -17.43
C PHE A 91 15.17 21.36 -17.37
N SER A 92 15.86 21.26 -16.23
CA SER A 92 16.83 20.21 -15.97
C SER A 92 16.52 19.55 -14.63
N LEU A 93 16.37 18.22 -14.65
CA LEU A 93 16.30 17.37 -13.50
C LEU A 93 17.70 16.78 -13.29
N HIS A 94 18.31 17.10 -12.16
CA HIS A 94 19.61 16.57 -11.76
C HIS A 94 19.47 15.84 -10.46
N GLY A 95 20.04 14.65 -10.36
CA GLY A 95 20.05 13.87 -9.14
C GLY A 95 20.70 12.51 -9.37
N ASP A 96 20.95 11.79 -8.31
CA ASP A 96 21.40 10.41 -8.43
C ASP A 96 20.21 9.44 -8.65
N LEU A 97 20.54 8.20 -9.05
CA LEU A 97 19.56 7.16 -9.32
C LEU A 97 18.62 6.91 -8.13
N VAL A 98 19.17 6.92 -6.90
CA VAL A 98 18.38 6.65 -5.69
C VAL A 98 17.40 7.79 -5.40
N HIS A 99 17.88 9.03 -5.41
CA HIS A 99 17.02 10.16 -5.05
C HIS A 99 15.97 10.44 -6.13
N LEU A 100 16.40 10.60 -7.40
CA LEU A 100 15.50 11.04 -8.46
C LEU A 100 14.54 9.94 -8.93
N ILE A 101 15.06 8.72 -9.18
CA ILE A 101 14.22 7.65 -9.75
C ILE A 101 13.53 6.86 -8.66
N ILE A 102 14.25 6.45 -7.60
CA ILE A 102 13.68 5.53 -6.60
C ILE A 102 12.87 6.29 -5.56
N ASN A 103 13.47 7.28 -4.89
CA ASN A 103 12.83 7.96 -3.78
C ASN A 103 11.81 9.02 -4.23
N ASP A 104 11.96 9.61 -5.42
CA ASP A 104 10.99 10.58 -5.94
C ASP A 104 10.00 9.94 -6.92
N ALA A 105 10.45 9.38 -8.04
CA ALA A 105 9.54 8.93 -9.09
C ALA A 105 8.81 7.63 -8.70
N LEU A 106 9.51 6.55 -8.30
CA LEU A 106 8.87 5.29 -7.94
C LEU A 106 8.05 5.41 -6.66
N MET A 107 8.55 6.16 -5.66
CA MET A 107 7.78 6.39 -4.43
C MET A 107 6.55 7.27 -4.68
N THR A 108 6.56 8.15 -5.69
CA THR A 108 5.33 8.87 -6.08
C THR A 108 4.25 7.91 -6.58
N VAL A 109 4.63 6.87 -7.35
CA VAL A 109 3.67 5.83 -7.79
C VAL A 109 3.17 5.03 -6.59
N PHE A 110 4.05 4.67 -5.66
CA PHE A 110 3.67 4.04 -4.40
C PHE A 110 2.64 4.89 -3.64
N PHE A 111 2.95 6.15 -3.39
CA PHE A 111 2.05 7.05 -2.68
C PHE A 111 0.76 7.37 -3.46
N PHE A 112 0.78 7.25 -4.79
CA PHE A 112 -0.44 7.31 -5.58
C PHE A 112 -1.36 6.12 -5.24
N VAL A 113 -0.83 4.91 -5.14
CA VAL A 113 -1.60 3.72 -4.73
C VAL A 113 -2.10 3.87 -3.29
N VAL A 114 -1.26 4.34 -2.37
CA VAL A 114 -1.69 4.67 -0.99
C VAL A 114 -2.85 5.69 -1.00
N GLY A 115 -2.78 6.72 -1.85
CA GLY A 115 -3.87 7.69 -2.03
C GLY A 115 -5.16 7.06 -2.55
N LEU A 116 -5.08 6.05 -3.45
CA LEU A 116 -6.23 5.27 -3.91
C LEU A 116 -6.82 4.43 -2.75
N GLU A 117 -5.97 3.78 -1.95
CA GLU A 117 -6.38 2.99 -0.79
C GLU A 117 -7.07 3.84 0.28
N ILE A 118 -6.47 4.99 0.63
CA ILE A 118 -7.08 5.96 1.55
C ILE A 118 -8.46 6.39 1.02
N LYS A 119 -8.56 6.73 -0.27
CA LYS A 119 -9.83 7.12 -0.88
C LYS A 119 -10.87 5.99 -0.83
N ARG A 120 -10.48 4.76 -1.10
CA ARG A 120 -11.34 3.58 -1.01
C ARG A 120 -11.86 3.40 0.41
N GLU A 121 -10.98 3.46 1.41
CA GLU A 121 -11.34 3.29 2.81
C GLU A 121 -12.30 4.38 3.31
N ILE A 122 -12.10 5.65 2.89
CA ILE A 122 -13.01 6.75 3.25
C ILE A 122 -14.39 6.60 2.60
N VAL A 123 -14.47 6.12 1.34
CA VAL A 123 -15.73 6.10 0.59
C VAL A 123 -16.52 4.79 0.80
N SER A 124 -15.85 3.66 0.89
CA SER A 124 -16.48 2.32 0.89
C SER A 124 -15.92 1.35 1.93
N GLY A 125 -14.85 1.72 2.66
CA GLY A 125 -14.21 0.88 3.67
C GLY A 125 -14.65 1.18 5.09
N GLU A 126 -13.84 0.75 6.06
CA GLU A 126 -14.11 0.90 7.49
C GLU A 126 -14.07 2.36 7.97
N LEU A 127 -13.33 3.24 7.29
CA LEU A 127 -13.29 4.67 7.61
C LEU A 127 -14.58 5.41 7.22
N ASN A 128 -15.47 4.79 6.44
CA ASN A 128 -16.77 5.37 6.08
C ASN A 128 -17.74 5.35 7.28
N ASP A 129 -17.61 4.39 8.19
CA ASP A 129 -18.41 4.33 9.43
C ASP A 129 -17.61 4.94 10.60
N PRO A 130 -17.99 6.11 11.12
CA PRO A 130 -17.27 6.77 12.21
C PRO A 130 -17.06 5.88 13.44
N ARG A 131 -18.01 4.98 13.74
CA ARG A 131 -17.93 4.09 14.92
C ARG A 131 -16.85 3.03 14.77
N LYS A 132 -16.66 2.52 13.55
CA LYS A 132 -15.65 1.52 13.23
C LYS A 132 -14.27 2.18 13.03
N ALA A 133 -14.24 3.37 12.46
CA ALA A 133 -13.02 4.13 12.23
C ALA A 133 -12.34 4.59 13.52
N LEU A 134 -13.08 4.83 14.60
CA LEU A 134 -12.53 5.40 15.83
C LEU A 134 -11.37 4.58 16.40
N LEU A 135 -11.49 3.26 16.50
CA LEU A 135 -10.43 2.44 17.12
C LEU A 135 -9.13 2.47 16.33
N PRO A 136 -9.10 2.23 14.99
CA PRO A 136 -7.88 2.38 14.19
C PRO A 136 -7.31 3.80 14.21
N VAL A 137 -8.16 4.84 14.17
CA VAL A 137 -7.71 6.24 14.20
C VAL A 137 -7.03 6.58 15.53
N PHE A 138 -7.64 6.21 16.67
CA PHE A 138 -6.99 6.39 17.97
C PHE A 138 -5.69 5.59 18.07
N GLY A 139 -5.68 4.34 17.56
CA GLY A 139 -4.49 3.52 17.48
C GLY A 139 -3.37 4.19 16.67
N ALA A 140 -3.68 4.73 15.50
CA ALA A 140 -2.74 5.43 14.64
C ALA A 140 -2.19 6.70 15.32
N ILE A 141 -3.05 7.54 15.91
CA ILE A 141 -2.61 8.73 16.64
C ILE A 141 -1.65 8.35 17.78
N GLY A 142 -2.00 7.34 18.58
CA GLY A 142 -1.11 6.85 19.63
C GLY A 142 0.19 6.27 19.10
N GLY A 143 0.07 5.48 18.00
CA GLY A 143 1.19 4.88 17.29
C GLY A 143 2.11 5.89 16.59
N VAL A 144 1.71 7.13 16.42
CA VAL A 144 2.54 8.24 15.93
C VAL A 144 3.10 9.06 17.09
N VAL A 145 2.25 9.51 18.00
CA VAL A 145 2.62 10.45 19.06
C VAL A 145 3.61 9.84 20.05
N VAL A 146 3.38 8.60 20.49
CA VAL A 146 4.23 7.96 21.52
C VAL A 146 5.64 7.69 21.01
N PRO A 147 5.86 7.01 19.85
CA PRO A 147 7.22 6.80 19.34
C PRO A 147 7.93 8.11 18.98
N ALA A 148 7.22 9.10 18.43
CA ALA A 148 7.78 10.42 18.16
C ALA A 148 8.25 11.10 19.44
N THR A 149 7.46 11.02 20.52
CA THR A 149 7.80 11.58 21.84
C THR A 149 9.00 10.86 22.45
N ILE A 150 9.04 9.52 22.44
CA ILE A 150 10.17 8.73 22.95
C ILE A 150 11.45 9.09 22.19
N TYR A 151 11.39 9.14 20.86
CA TYR A 151 12.52 9.54 20.04
C TYR A 151 13.00 10.97 20.40
N SER A 152 12.08 11.93 20.47
CA SER A 152 12.39 13.33 20.77
C SER A 152 13.01 13.50 22.15
N ILE A 153 12.60 12.74 23.16
CA ILE A 153 13.20 12.75 24.49
C ILE A 153 14.63 12.19 24.45
N LEU A 154 14.84 11.08 23.74
CA LEU A 154 16.17 10.43 23.64
C LEU A 154 17.17 11.26 22.82
N GLN A 155 16.69 12.09 21.90
CA GLN A 155 17.51 12.94 21.03
C GLN A 155 17.37 14.43 21.37
N TRP A 156 16.93 14.74 22.59
CA TRP A 156 16.74 16.14 23.00
C TRP A 156 18.06 16.90 23.05
N GLY A 157 18.16 17.97 22.24
CA GLY A 157 19.35 18.78 22.13
C GLY A 157 20.49 18.20 21.29
N GLU A 158 20.30 16.99 20.73
CA GLU A 158 21.28 16.33 19.86
C GLU A 158 21.03 16.63 18.38
N SER A 159 22.03 16.42 17.55
CA SER A 159 21.95 16.64 16.10
C SER A 159 20.89 15.76 15.40
N GLY A 160 20.55 14.61 15.99
CA GLY A 160 19.54 13.67 15.51
C GLY A 160 18.08 14.08 15.75
N GLN A 161 17.83 15.19 16.45
CA GLN A 161 16.46 15.59 16.87
C GLN A 161 15.46 15.68 15.72
N ARG A 162 15.90 16.04 14.51
CA ARG A 162 15.02 16.10 13.32
C ARG A 162 14.43 14.74 12.92
N GLY A 163 15.00 13.62 13.40
CA GLY A 163 14.57 12.25 13.06
C GLY A 163 13.32 11.75 13.77
N TRP A 164 12.60 12.60 14.53
CA TRP A 164 11.43 12.22 15.33
C TRP A 164 10.31 11.54 14.50
N ALA A 165 10.21 11.84 13.22
CA ALA A 165 9.21 11.27 12.34
C ALA A 165 9.56 9.85 11.85
N ILE A 166 10.83 9.41 11.95
CA ILE A 166 11.29 8.13 11.44
C ILE A 166 10.50 6.94 12.03
N PRO A 167 10.30 6.84 13.36
CA PRO A 167 9.64 5.68 13.97
C PRO A 167 8.10 5.75 13.96
N MET A 168 7.48 6.70 13.28
CA MET A 168 6.03 6.87 13.34
C MET A 168 5.26 6.01 12.34
N ALA A 169 5.88 5.60 11.21
CA ALA A 169 5.20 4.90 10.14
C ALA A 169 5.21 3.36 10.32
N THR A 170 4.20 2.69 9.78
CA THR A 170 4.07 1.22 9.74
C THR A 170 4.20 0.74 8.29
N ASP A 171 4.92 -0.36 8.07
CA ASP A 171 5.01 -1.01 6.76
C ASP A 171 3.86 -2.00 6.57
N ILE A 172 2.83 -1.58 5.81
CA ILE A 172 1.63 -2.37 5.54
C ILE A 172 1.99 -3.69 4.85
N ALA A 173 2.84 -3.64 3.82
CA ALA A 173 3.17 -4.81 3.00
C ALA A 173 3.81 -5.92 3.84
N PHE A 174 4.65 -5.53 4.79
CA PHE A 174 5.31 -6.45 5.70
C PHE A 174 4.34 -7.03 6.73
N VAL A 175 3.50 -6.20 7.33
CA VAL A 175 2.49 -6.65 8.32
C VAL A 175 1.50 -7.62 7.68
N VAL A 176 0.97 -7.28 6.51
CA VAL A 176 0.03 -8.15 5.78
C VAL A 176 0.71 -9.45 5.34
N GLY A 177 1.96 -9.38 4.88
CA GLY A 177 2.76 -10.56 4.57
C GLY A 177 2.90 -11.52 5.76
N ILE A 178 3.21 -10.99 6.95
CA ILE A 178 3.26 -11.79 8.19
C ILE A 178 1.89 -12.39 8.52
N LEU A 179 0.81 -11.59 8.48
CA LEU A 179 -0.54 -12.07 8.77
C LEU A 179 -0.99 -13.16 7.79
N ALA A 180 -0.55 -13.09 6.53
CA ALA A 180 -0.80 -14.11 5.51
C ALA A 180 -0.12 -15.45 5.84
N LEU A 181 1.08 -15.45 6.47
CA LEU A 181 1.76 -16.66 6.92
C LEU A 181 0.96 -17.41 8.01
N PHE A 182 0.25 -16.67 8.87
CA PHE A 182 -0.65 -17.27 9.87
C PHE A 182 -2.01 -17.69 9.28
N GLY A 183 -2.34 -17.23 8.08
CA GLY A 183 -3.52 -17.63 7.30
C GLY A 183 -4.85 -17.37 8.02
N ASN A 184 -5.73 -18.38 8.03
CA ASN A 184 -7.08 -18.27 8.59
C ASN A 184 -7.13 -18.32 10.13
N ARG A 185 -6.00 -18.58 10.80
CA ARG A 185 -5.95 -18.58 12.27
C ARG A 185 -6.09 -17.19 12.85
N VAL A 186 -5.67 -16.15 12.12
CA VAL A 186 -5.80 -14.76 12.56
C VAL A 186 -7.24 -14.31 12.44
N PRO A 187 -7.87 -13.77 13.51
CA PRO A 187 -9.21 -13.21 13.45
C PRO A 187 -9.33 -12.13 12.39
N PHE A 188 -10.42 -12.16 11.62
CA PHE A 188 -10.66 -11.19 10.55
C PHE A 188 -10.68 -9.74 11.06
N GLY A 189 -11.29 -9.52 12.24
CA GLY A 189 -11.33 -8.20 12.88
C GLY A 189 -9.94 -7.62 13.17
N LEU A 190 -8.93 -8.47 13.52
CA LEU A 190 -7.56 -7.98 13.70
C LEU A 190 -6.93 -7.57 12.37
N LYS A 191 -7.12 -8.35 11.31
CA LYS A 191 -6.58 -8.01 9.97
C LYS A 191 -7.11 -6.66 9.50
N VAL A 192 -8.43 -6.47 9.60
CA VAL A 192 -9.10 -5.21 9.23
C VAL A 192 -8.59 -4.05 10.08
N PHE A 193 -8.49 -4.23 11.40
CA PHE A 193 -7.98 -3.21 12.31
C PHE A 193 -6.55 -2.76 11.94
N LEU A 194 -5.63 -3.73 11.73
CA LEU A 194 -4.24 -3.43 11.41
C LEU A 194 -4.09 -2.75 10.04
N LEU A 195 -4.87 -3.20 9.05
CA LEU A 195 -4.88 -2.59 7.72
C LEU A 195 -5.37 -1.14 7.77
N THR A 196 -6.53 -0.91 8.41
CA THR A 196 -7.09 0.44 8.54
C THR A 196 -6.19 1.35 9.37
N LEU A 197 -5.59 0.84 10.46
CA LEU A 197 -4.62 1.60 11.27
C LEU A 197 -3.43 2.03 10.41
N ALA A 198 -2.86 1.12 9.63
CA ALA A 198 -1.69 1.41 8.81
C ALA A 198 -2.02 2.42 7.68
N ILE A 199 -3.22 2.36 7.08
CA ILE A 199 -3.68 3.37 6.12
C ILE A 199 -3.79 4.76 6.77
N VAL A 200 -4.27 4.85 8.02
CA VAL A 200 -4.30 6.12 8.76
C VAL A 200 -2.90 6.59 9.14
N ASP A 201 -2.01 5.68 9.52
CA ASP A 201 -0.58 5.98 9.76
C ASP A 201 0.07 6.58 8.51
N ASP A 202 -0.16 6.00 7.34
CA ASP A 202 0.38 6.50 6.08
C ASP A 202 -0.18 7.89 5.72
N LEU A 203 -1.47 8.11 5.99
CA LEU A 203 -2.06 9.45 5.82
C LEU A 203 -1.37 10.48 6.73
N ILE A 204 -1.13 10.14 8.00
CA ILE A 204 -0.42 11.02 8.93
C ILE A 204 1.03 11.23 8.47
N ALA A 205 1.71 10.18 8.01
CA ALA A 205 3.07 10.26 7.48
C ALA A 205 3.16 11.23 6.30
N VAL A 206 2.23 11.13 5.34
CA VAL A 206 2.16 12.05 4.19
C VAL A 206 1.95 13.49 4.64
N LEU A 207 1.07 13.74 5.62
CA LEU A 207 0.85 15.08 6.16
C LEU A 207 2.14 15.61 6.83
N VAL A 208 2.83 14.78 7.60
CA VAL A 208 4.12 15.16 8.21
C VAL A 208 5.17 15.46 7.15
N ILE A 209 5.28 14.63 6.09
CA ILE A 209 6.18 14.90 4.97
C ILE A 209 5.84 16.26 4.33
N ALA A 210 4.57 16.54 4.11
CA ALA A 210 4.12 17.76 3.47
C ALA A 210 4.43 19.02 4.27
N PHE A 211 4.28 18.97 5.60
CA PHE A 211 4.40 20.17 6.45
C PHE A 211 5.77 20.33 7.12
N VAL A 212 6.46 19.24 7.40
CA VAL A 212 7.71 19.26 8.20
C VAL A 212 8.95 19.23 7.31
N PHE A 213 8.90 18.50 6.19
CA PHE A 213 10.06 18.31 5.30
C PHE A 213 10.04 19.19 4.05
N THR A 214 9.25 20.27 4.05
CA THR A 214 9.24 21.27 2.99
C THR A 214 10.19 22.41 3.36
N ASP A 215 11.24 22.62 2.57
CA ASP A 215 12.28 23.62 2.89
C ASP A 215 11.95 25.02 2.33
N SER A 216 11.83 25.16 1.03
CA SER A 216 11.59 26.46 0.37
C SER A 216 10.44 26.37 -0.63
N ILE A 217 9.44 27.21 -0.47
CA ILE A 217 8.25 27.17 -1.32
C ILE A 217 8.36 28.18 -2.44
N SER A 218 8.37 27.72 -3.69
CA SER A 218 8.22 28.57 -4.87
C SER A 218 6.76 28.70 -5.25
N LEU A 219 6.18 29.89 -5.06
CA LEU A 219 4.76 30.15 -5.32
C LEU A 219 4.36 29.90 -6.78
N VAL A 220 5.26 30.13 -7.72
CA VAL A 220 5.02 29.92 -9.17
C VAL A 220 4.73 28.45 -9.46
N TYR A 221 5.54 27.56 -8.92
CA TYR A 221 5.36 26.12 -9.13
C TYR A 221 4.21 25.53 -8.31
N VAL A 222 3.91 26.10 -7.15
CA VAL A 222 2.69 25.75 -6.39
C VAL A 222 1.44 26.11 -7.18
N LEU A 223 1.40 27.27 -7.81
CA LEU A 223 0.29 27.65 -8.69
C LEU A 223 0.20 26.72 -9.92
N ALA A 224 1.34 26.34 -10.52
CA ALA A 224 1.35 25.40 -11.62
C ALA A 224 0.80 24.01 -11.18
N ALA A 225 1.18 23.53 -10.00
CA ALA A 225 0.64 22.31 -9.42
C ALA A 225 -0.87 22.41 -9.17
N ALA A 226 -1.33 23.53 -8.61
CA ALA A 226 -2.76 23.79 -8.39
C ALA A 226 -3.57 23.83 -9.69
N ILE A 227 -3.02 24.43 -10.75
CA ILE A 227 -3.63 24.43 -12.09
C ILE A 227 -3.69 22.98 -12.63
N GLY A 228 -2.63 22.20 -12.50
CA GLY A 228 -2.61 20.79 -12.90
C GLY A 228 -3.65 19.94 -12.16
N CYS A 229 -3.78 20.12 -10.84
CA CYS A 229 -4.83 19.49 -10.05
C CYS A 229 -6.23 19.97 -10.50
N GLY A 230 -6.42 21.26 -10.73
CA GLY A 230 -7.66 21.81 -11.26
C GLY A 230 -8.01 21.23 -12.63
N LEU A 231 -7.03 21.06 -13.52
CA LEU A 231 -7.19 20.40 -14.81
C LEU A 231 -7.59 18.93 -14.63
N THR A 232 -6.94 18.19 -13.72
CA THR A 232 -7.30 16.80 -13.40
C THR A 232 -8.76 16.72 -12.93
N PHE A 233 -9.19 17.62 -12.05
CA PHE A 233 -10.57 17.69 -11.59
C PHE A 233 -11.55 17.99 -12.74
N LEU A 234 -11.21 18.93 -13.62
CA LEU A 234 -12.01 19.28 -14.78
C LEU A 234 -12.14 18.11 -15.77
N LEU A 235 -11.03 17.43 -16.07
CA LEU A 235 -11.02 16.23 -16.91
C LEU A 235 -11.91 15.12 -16.35
N ASN A 236 -11.86 14.91 -15.04
CA ASN A 236 -12.75 13.98 -14.33
C ASN A 236 -14.22 14.36 -14.51
N LYS A 237 -14.55 15.66 -14.35
CA LYS A 237 -15.91 16.16 -14.49
C LYS A 237 -16.42 16.09 -15.94
N LEU A 238 -15.54 16.29 -16.91
CA LEU A 238 -15.82 16.14 -18.35
C LEU A 238 -15.93 14.67 -18.80
N GLY A 239 -15.61 13.71 -17.91
CA GLY A 239 -15.71 12.29 -18.23
C GLY A 239 -14.59 11.75 -19.12
N VAL A 240 -13.43 12.41 -19.18
CA VAL A 240 -12.24 11.91 -19.87
C VAL A 240 -11.74 10.66 -19.15
N ARG A 241 -11.53 9.54 -19.87
CA ARG A 241 -11.21 8.20 -19.32
C ARG A 241 -9.88 7.66 -19.76
N SER A 242 -9.20 8.34 -20.65
CA SER A 242 -7.88 7.93 -21.12
C SER A 242 -6.88 8.04 -19.99
N VAL A 243 -6.36 6.90 -19.53
CA VAL A 243 -5.32 6.83 -18.49
C VAL A 243 -4.09 7.65 -18.91
N MET A 244 -3.75 7.63 -20.21
CA MET A 244 -2.59 8.35 -20.73
C MET A 244 -2.70 9.87 -20.49
N VAL A 245 -3.89 10.45 -20.63
CA VAL A 245 -4.12 11.89 -20.36
C VAL A 245 -3.83 12.21 -18.89
N TYR A 246 -4.30 11.38 -17.97
CA TYR A 246 -4.04 11.56 -16.54
C TYR A 246 -2.58 11.35 -16.19
N VAL A 247 -1.88 10.41 -16.84
CA VAL A 247 -0.44 10.21 -16.66
C VAL A 247 0.34 11.47 -17.09
N ILE A 248 0.02 12.04 -18.25
CA ILE A 248 0.71 13.25 -18.75
C ILE A 248 0.47 14.44 -17.79
N VAL A 249 -0.79 14.68 -17.39
CA VAL A 249 -1.10 15.72 -16.43
C VAL A 249 -0.45 15.45 -15.08
N GLY A 250 -0.46 14.18 -14.64
CA GLY A 250 0.16 13.74 -13.39
C GLY A 250 1.67 13.98 -13.37
N ILE A 251 2.37 13.71 -14.47
CA ILE A 251 3.80 14.05 -14.62
C ILE A 251 4.00 15.57 -14.51
N GLY A 252 3.14 16.37 -15.11
CA GLY A 252 3.20 17.83 -15.00
C GLY A 252 3.00 18.31 -13.56
N VAL A 253 2.04 17.72 -12.83
CA VAL A 253 1.81 18.00 -11.40
C VAL A 253 3.03 17.59 -10.56
N TRP A 254 3.55 16.39 -10.79
CA TRP A 254 4.74 15.88 -10.10
C TRP A 254 5.97 16.78 -10.31
N LEU A 255 6.26 17.18 -11.56
CA LEU A 255 7.33 18.12 -11.88
C LEU A 255 7.13 19.49 -11.21
N SER A 256 5.88 19.93 -11.11
CA SER A 256 5.55 21.20 -10.45
C SER A 256 5.82 21.11 -8.94
N PHE A 257 5.45 20.03 -8.26
CA PHE A 257 5.78 19.82 -6.85
C PHE A 257 7.29 19.70 -6.64
N PHE A 258 7.99 18.95 -7.49
CA PHE A 258 9.44 18.82 -7.43
C PHE A 258 10.15 20.18 -7.48
N ASN A 259 9.77 21.06 -8.41
CA ASN A 259 10.35 22.41 -8.53
C ASN A 259 9.78 23.41 -7.51
N ALA A 260 8.67 23.10 -6.86
CA ALA A 260 8.10 23.94 -5.81
C ALA A 260 8.86 23.85 -4.47
N GLY A 261 9.79 22.89 -4.32
CA GLY A 261 10.45 22.60 -3.04
C GLY A 261 9.59 21.80 -2.08
N ILE A 262 8.47 21.26 -2.56
CA ILE A 262 7.58 20.37 -1.82
C ILE A 262 7.89 18.94 -2.27
N HIS A 263 7.91 17.97 -1.34
CA HIS A 263 8.17 16.58 -1.71
C HIS A 263 7.25 16.10 -2.83
N SER A 264 7.85 15.66 -3.93
CA SER A 264 7.17 15.24 -5.16
C SER A 264 6.18 14.08 -4.93
N THR A 265 6.42 13.24 -3.93
CA THR A 265 5.57 12.12 -3.53
C THR A 265 4.15 12.53 -3.12
N ILE A 266 3.97 13.78 -2.63
CA ILE A 266 2.66 14.34 -2.26
C ILE A 266 1.76 14.46 -3.49
N ALA A 267 2.33 14.73 -4.67
CA ALA A 267 1.58 14.74 -5.92
C ALA A 267 0.85 13.40 -6.15
N GLY A 268 1.53 12.27 -5.86
CA GLY A 268 0.93 10.95 -5.94
C GLY A 268 -0.32 10.82 -5.08
N VAL A 269 -0.21 11.16 -3.80
CA VAL A 269 -1.35 11.07 -2.87
C VAL A 269 -2.52 11.95 -3.30
N ILE A 270 -2.26 13.21 -3.67
CA ILE A 270 -3.31 14.14 -4.11
C ILE A 270 -4.04 13.58 -5.35
N LEU A 271 -3.30 13.12 -6.35
CA LEU A 271 -3.88 12.53 -7.56
C LEU A 271 -4.66 11.24 -7.27
N GLY A 272 -4.16 10.40 -6.34
CA GLY A 272 -4.86 9.22 -5.84
C GLY A 272 -6.19 9.57 -5.19
N LEU A 273 -6.19 10.55 -4.27
CA LEU A 273 -7.40 11.06 -3.61
C LEU A 273 -8.38 11.73 -4.59
N MET A 274 -7.92 12.28 -5.71
CA MET A 274 -8.77 12.87 -6.74
C MET A 274 -9.39 11.83 -7.68
N THR A 275 -8.96 10.58 -7.65
CA THR A 275 -9.43 9.52 -8.55
C THR A 275 -10.91 9.18 -8.28
N PRO A 276 -11.76 9.08 -9.34
CA PRO A 276 -13.18 8.80 -9.18
C PRO A 276 -13.46 7.39 -8.63
N THR A 277 -14.39 7.32 -7.67
CA THR A 277 -14.83 6.07 -7.02
C THR A 277 -16.09 5.47 -7.66
N LYS A 278 -16.82 6.26 -8.46
CA LYS A 278 -18.07 5.81 -9.09
C LYS A 278 -17.78 5.15 -10.45
N ALA A 279 -18.34 3.96 -10.64
CA ALA A 279 -18.41 3.33 -11.95
C ALA A 279 -19.32 4.16 -12.88
N TRP A 280 -19.06 4.09 -14.18
CA TRP A 280 -19.90 4.82 -15.13
C TRP A 280 -21.15 4.04 -15.51
N ILE A 281 -21.01 2.72 -15.63
CA ILE A 281 -22.11 1.83 -15.92
C ILE A 281 -22.59 1.20 -14.63
N GLU A 282 -23.87 1.39 -14.34
CA GLU A 282 -24.49 0.76 -13.19
C GLU A 282 -24.57 -0.75 -13.36
N ARG A 283 -24.44 -1.47 -12.23
CA ARG A 283 -24.46 -2.94 -12.23
C ARG A 283 -25.72 -3.53 -12.85
N GLY A 284 -26.86 -2.86 -12.71
CA GLY A 284 -28.14 -3.27 -13.32
C GLY A 284 -28.10 -3.23 -14.85
N THR A 285 -27.52 -2.17 -15.42
CA THR A 285 -27.32 -2.02 -16.87
C THR A 285 -26.40 -3.10 -17.43
N PHE A 286 -25.32 -3.43 -16.69
CA PHE A 286 -24.41 -4.50 -17.08
C PHE A 286 -25.10 -5.87 -17.12
N VAL A 287 -25.89 -6.18 -16.08
CA VAL A 287 -26.65 -7.46 -16.03
C VAL A 287 -27.67 -7.53 -17.18
N GLY A 288 -28.41 -6.46 -17.43
CA GLY A 288 -29.35 -6.42 -18.57
C GLY A 288 -28.68 -6.62 -19.93
N LEU A 289 -27.50 -6.00 -20.15
CA LEU A 289 -26.74 -6.22 -21.39
C LEU A 289 -26.18 -7.64 -21.50
N LEU A 290 -25.79 -8.27 -20.38
CA LEU A 290 -25.39 -9.68 -20.40
C LEU A 290 -26.55 -10.60 -20.68
N GLU A 291 -27.74 -10.34 -20.14
CA GLU A 291 -28.96 -11.12 -20.44
C GLU A 291 -29.38 -10.98 -21.90
N ASP A 292 -29.36 -9.76 -22.45
CA ASP A 292 -29.63 -9.52 -23.87
C ASP A 292 -28.65 -10.26 -24.79
N TYR A 293 -27.35 -10.20 -24.44
CA TYR A 293 -26.32 -10.88 -25.17
C TYR A 293 -26.46 -12.42 -25.08
N TRP A 294 -26.76 -12.94 -23.89
CA TRP A 294 -27.00 -14.35 -23.66
C TRP A 294 -28.19 -14.85 -24.46
N ASN A 295 -29.31 -14.11 -24.46
CA ASN A 295 -30.51 -14.46 -25.23
C ASN A 295 -30.25 -14.48 -26.74
N ARG A 296 -29.47 -13.52 -27.27
CA ARG A 296 -29.06 -13.51 -28.67
C ARG A 296 -28.20 -14.71 -29.05
N LEU A 297 -27.25 -15.10 -28.18
CA LEU A 297 -26.41 -16.28 -28.40
C LEU A 297 -27.21 -17.59 -28.34
N THR A 298 -28.28 -17.66 -27.56
CA THR A 298 -29.10 -18.86 -27.42
C THR A 298 -30.20 -18.97 -28.47
N ASP A 299 -30.71 -17.84 -29.01
CA ASP A 299 -31.78 -17.79 -29.98
C ASP A 299 -31.35 -18.03 -31.46
N GLY A 300 -30.13 -18.58 -31.66
CA GLY A 300 -29.66 -19.04 -32.95
C GLY A 300 -29.08 -17.96 -33.87
N VAL A 301 -28.06 -17.25 -33.34
CA VAL A 301 -27.21 -16.36 -34.17
C VAL A 301 -26.65 -17.12 -35.36
N LYS A 302 -26.97 -16.65 -36.55
CA LYS A 302 -26.35 -17.17 -37.81
C LYS A 302 -24.85 -16.87 -37.72
N GLU A 303 -24.02 -17.81 -38.06
CA GLU A 303 -22.55 -17.78 -38.08
C GLU A 303 -21.92 -16.55 -38.80
N THR A 304 -22.76 -15.72 -39.42
CA THR A 304 -22.40 -14.55 -40.25
C THR A 304 -22.46 -13.19 -39.51
N ASP A 305 -22.94 -13.12 -38.27
CA ASP A 305 -22.99 -11.83 -37.54
C ASP A 305 -21.64 -11.46 -36.93
N PRO A 306 -21.27 -10.17 -36.92
CA PRO A 306 -19.95 -9.71 -36.46
C PRO A 306 -19.77 -9.88 -34.96
N VAL A 307 -19.53 -11.11 -34.50
CA VAL A 307 -19.18 -11.48 -33.12
C VAL A 307 -18.07 -10.59 -32.49
N PRO A 308 -17.04 -10.14 -33.27
CA PRO A 308 -15.98 -9.28 -32.68
C PRO A 308 -16.48 -7.97 -32.10
N ALA A 309 -17.40 -7.27 -32.76
CA ALA A 309 -17.90 -5.97 -32.29
C ALA A 309 -18.75 -6.09 -31.02
N GLU A 310 -19.47 -7.20 -30.86
CA GLU A 310 -20.28 -7.44 -29.65
C GLU A 310 -19.40 -7.84 -28.47
N ILE A 311 -18.34 -8.60 -28.68
CA ILE A 311 -17.33 -8.95 -27.65
C ILE A 311 -16.61 -7.70 -27.19
N GLU A 312 -16.19 -6.83 -28.12
CA GLU A 312 -15.55 -5.54 -27.80
C GLU A 312 -16.47 -4.65 -26.97
N LYS A 313 -17.75 -4.63 -27.29
CA LYS A 313 -18.76 -3.89 -26.52
C LYS A 313 -18.96 -4.45 -25.12
N LEU A 314 -18.99 -5.80 -24.97
CA LEU A 314 -19.04 -6.44 -23.65
C LEU A 314 -17.77 -6.18 -22.83
N GLU A 315 -16.60 -6.26 -23.44
CA GLU A 315 -15.33 -5.91 -22.77
C GLU A 315 -15.36 -4.46 -22.28
N PHE A 316 -15.78 -3.54 -23.15
CA PHE A 316 -15.93 -2.13 -22.78
C PHE A 316 -16.90 -1.95 -21.61
N VAL A 317 -18.10 -2.55 -21.67
CA VAL A 317 -19.12 -2.44 -20.63
C VAL A 317 -18.63 -3.07 -19.32
N ALA A 318 -18.04 -4.26 -19.37
CA ALA A 318 -17.46 -4.93 -18.21
C ALA A 318 -16.37 -4.08 -17.55
N ARG A 319 -15.51 -3.46 -18.36
CA ARG A 319 -14.45 -2.58 -17.90
C ARG A 319 -14.99 -1.31 -17.23
N GLU A 320 -16.05 -0.72 -17.79
CA GLU A 320 -16.63 0.53 -17.28
C GLU A 320 -17.60 0.33 -16.11
N THR A 321 -17.93 -0.93 -15.78
CA THR A 321 -18.66 -1.28 -14.55
C THR A 321 -17.77 -1.26 -13.32
N LEU A 322 -16.44 -1.32 -13.51
CA LEU A 322 -15.47 -1.11 -12.43
C LEU A 322 -15.13 0.38 -12.30
N SER A 323 -15.07 0.88 -11.07
CA SER A 323 -14.64 2.25 -10.84
C SER A 323 -13.20 2.48 -11.32
N PRO A 324 -12.84 3.68 -11.82
CA PRO A 324 -11.46 4.01 -12.17
C PRO A 324 -10.47 3.75 -11.03
N LEU A 325 -10.85 4.08 -9.78
CA LEU A 325 -10.07 3.80 -8.59
C LEU A 325 -9.73 2.31 -8.49
N HIS A 326 -10.72 1.44 -8.54
CA HIS A 326 -10.51 -0.01 -8.40
C HIS A 326 -9.66 -0.61 -9.52
N ARG A 327 -9.85 -0.12 -10.76
CA ARG A 327 -9.02 -0.54 -11.91
C ARG A 327 -7.56 -0.15 -11.76
N LEU A 328 -7.29 1.08 -11.32
CA LEU A 328 -5.93 1.56 -11.11
C LEU A 328 -5.26 0.83 -9.94
N GLU A 329 -5.96 0.64 -8.84
CA GLU A 329 -5.49 -0.10 -7.68
C GLU A 329 -5.10 -1.53 -8.08
N MET A 330 -5.99 -2.30 -8.71
CA MET A 330 -5.69 -3.67 -9.16
C MET A 330 -4.55 -3.73 -10.17
N GLY A 331 -4.42 -2.72 -11.04
CA GLY A 331 -3.37 -2.67 -12.05
C GLY A 331 -2.00 -2.32 -11.50
N LEU A 332 -1.93 -1.42 -10.50
CA LEU A 332 -0.68 -0.91 -9.94
C LEU A 332 -0.19 -1.69 -8.72
N HIS A 333 -1.10 -2.29 -7.95
CA HIS A 333 -0.73 -3.04 -6.74
C HIS A 333 0.35 -4.11 -6.99
N PRO A 334 0.32 -4.93 -8.05
CA PRO A 334 1.39 -5.87 -8.35
C PRO A 334 2.73 -5.18 -8.63
N TRP A 335 2.74 -4.03 -9.31
CA TRP A 335 3.96 -3.27 -9.58
C TRP A 335 4.55 -2.69 -8.30
N VAL A 336 3.71 -2.19 -7.40
CA VAL A 336 4.16 -1.72 -6.09
C VAL A 336 4.76 -2.87 -5.30
N ALA A 337 4.06 -3.99 -5.18
CA ALA A 337 4.44 -5.10 -4.33
C ALA A 337 5.69 -5.87 -4.84
N PHE A 338 5.84 -6.03 -6.17
CA PHE A 338 6.87 -6.90 -6.75
C PHE A 338 8.02 -6.17 -7.45
N PHE A 339 7.89 -4.88 -7.67
CA PHE A 339 8.93 -4.08 -8.33
C PHE A 339 9.34 -2.86 -7.48
N ILE A 340 8.40 -1.96 -7.17
CA ILE A 340 8.74 -0.68 -6.53
C ILE A 340 9.33 -0.89 -5.14
N MET A 341 8.62 -1.63 -4.27
CA MET A 341 9.08 -1.87 -2.90
C MET A 341 10.37 -2.70 -2.81
N PRO A 342 10.54 -3.80 -3.58
CA PRO A 342 11.82 -4.52 -3.63
C PRO A 342 12.98 -3.67 -4.14
N VAL A 343 12.80 -2.87 -5.20
CA VAL A 343 13.84 -1.97 -5.72
C VAL A 343 14.18 -0.88 -4.69
N PHE A 344 13.16 -0.31 -4.04
CA PHE A 344 13.35 0.64 -2.95
C PHE A 344 14.17 0.04 -1.79
N ALA A 345 13.86 -1.20 -1.38
CA ALA A 345 14.60 -1.89 -0.34
C ALA A 345 16.06 -2.17 -0.75
N LEU A 346 16.30 -2.62 -1.99
CA LEU A 346 17.65 -2.83 -2.52
C LEU A 346 18.50 -1.56 -2.46
N ALA A 347 17.92 -0.41 -2.79
CA ALA A 347 18.61 0.86 -2.81
C ALA A 347 18.85 1.48 -1.42
N ASN A 348 17.85 1.34 -0.53
CA ASN A 348 17.85 2.06 0.75
C ASN A 348 18.24 1.22 1.97
N ALA A 349 18.10 -0.12 1.94
CA ALA A 349 18.45 -0.99 3.07
C ALA A 349 19.93 -1.40 3.10
N GLY A 350 20.69 -1.14 2.03
CA GLY A 350 22.12 -1.43 1.95
C GLY A 350 22.94 -0.50 2.84
N VAL A 351 23.13 -0.86 4.11
CA VAL A 351 23.88 -0.05 5.09
C VAL A 351 25.07 -0.85 5.61
N PRO A 352 26.28 -0.22 5.71
CA PRO A 352 27.42 -0.87 6.34
C PRO A 352 27.16 -1.06 7.84
N ILE A 353 27.28 -2.30 8.31
CA ILE A 353 27.11 -2.64 9.73
C ILE A 353 28.45 -2.44 10.42
N GLN A 354 28.63 -1.27 11.05
CA GLN A 354 29.79 -0.92 11.85
C GLN A 354 29.40 -0.77 13.32
N LEU A 355 30.30 -1.10 14.23
CA LEU A 355 30.05 -1.00 15.67
C LEU A 355 29.71 0.42 16.11
N ASP A 356 30.29 1.43 15.48
CA ASP A 356 30.03 2.84 15.76
C ASP A 356 28.60 3.24 15.37
N VAL A 357 28.10 2.71 14.27
CA VAL A 357 26.71 2.92 13.82
C VAL A 357 25.71 2.22 14.76
N LEU A 358 26.04 1.01 15.22
CA LEU A 358 25.20 0.25 16.16
C LEU A 358 25.08 0.94 17.53
N ARG A 359 26.15 1.60 17.99
CA ARG A 359 26.19 2.34 19.28
C ARG A 359 25.69 3.78 19.16
N ASN A 360 25.39 4.23 17.97
CA ASN A 360 24.94 5.60 17.75
C ASN A 360 23.61 5.85 18.51
N PRO A 361 23.45 6.96 19.23
CA PRO A 361 22.21 7.30 19.94
C PRO A 361 20.97 7.30 19.05
N ILE A 362 21.10 7.69 17.78
CA ILE A 362 20.00 7.67 16.79
C ILE A 362 19.53 6.24 16.54
N THR A 363 20.46 5.28 16.39
CA THR A 363 20.13 3.86 16.16
C THR A 363 19.28 3.32 17.31
N LEU A 364 19.71 3.57 18.54
CA LEU A 364 18.97 3.12 19.73
C LEU A 364 17.63 3.84 19.88
N ALA A 365 17.57 5.15 19.60
CA ALA A 365 16.34 5.92 19.69
C ALA A 365 15.28 5.44 18.68
N VAL A 366 15.66 5.22 17.41
CA VAL A 366 14.75 4.68 16.39
C VAL A 366 14.30 3.27 16.73
N ALA A 367 15.23 2.38 17.13
CA ALA A 367 14.91 0.99 17.45
C ALA A 367 13.95 0.90 18.64
N LEU A 368 14.22 1.64 19.74
CA LEU A 368 13.33 1.68 20.92
C LEU A 368 11.98 2.30 20.60
N ALA A 369 11.96 3.39 19.84
CA ALA A 369 10.72 4.06 19.46
C ALA A 369 9.82 3.16 18.60
N LEU A 370 10.37 2.37 17.65
CA LEU A 370 9.62 1.40 16.87
C LEU A 370 9.18 0.19 17.71
N PHE A 371 10.12 -0.42 18.46
CA PHE A 371 9.86 -1.67 19.16
C PHE A 371 8.99 -1.49 20.42
N VAL A 372 9.20 -0.43 21.19
CA VAL A 372 8.47 -0.14 22.43
C VAL A 372 7.43 0.95 22.22
N GLY A 373 7.83 2.06 21.59
CA GLY A 373 7.00 3.25 21.47
C GLY A 373 5.75 3.01 20.63
N LYS A 374 5.88 2.38 19.48
CA LYS A 374 4.78 2.15 18.57
C LYS A 374 3.72 1.20 19.16
N PRO A 375 4.07 -0.02 19.64
CA PRO A 375 3.10 -0.91 20.29
C PRO A 375 2.45 -0.27 21.51
N LEU A 376 3.23 0.37 22.37
CA LEU A 376 2.74 1.04 23.58
C LEU A 376 1.74 2.14 23.21
N GLY A 377 2.06 2.96 22.22
CA GLY A 377 1.19 4.03 21.72
C GLY A 377 -0.15 3.51 21.20
N VAL A 378 -0.13 2.48 20.36
CA VAL A 378 -1.34 1.83 19.85
C VAL A 378 -2.18 1.27 20.99
N ILE A 379 -1.57 0.50 21.92
CA ILE A 379 -2.27 -0.13 23.04
C ILE A 379 -2.87 0.94 23.97
N MET A 380 -2.10 1.94 24.37
CA MET A 380 -2.56 2.98 25.29
C MET A 380 -3.70 3.81 24.71
N ALA A 381 -3.57 4.25 23.46
CA ALA A 381 -4.59 5.07 22.81
C ALA A 381 -5.90 4.28 22.58
N CYS A 382 -5.81 3.02 22.14
CA CYS A 382 -6.97 2.17 21.98
C CYS A 382 -7.61 1.84 23.34
N ALA A 383 -6.82 1.52 24.38
CA ALA A 383 -7.32 1.28 25.72
C ALA A 383 -8.02 2.52 26.31
N LEU A 384 -7.46 3.71 26.07
CA LEU A 384 -8.07 4.98 26.48
C LEU A 384 -9.44 5.21 25.77
N ALA A 385 -9.47 5.01 24.46
CA ALA A 385 -10.71 5.15 23.67
C ALA A 385 -11.79 4.18 24.14
N MET A 386 -11.43 2.94 24.46
CA MET A 386 -12.34 1.93 25.02
C MET A 386 -12.80 2.30 26.44
N LYS A 387 -11.89 2.78 27.32
CA LYS A 387 -12.23 3.22 28.67
C LYS A 387 -13.19 4.42 28.67
N LEU A 388 -13.07 5.30 27.68
CA LEU A 388 -14.00 6.42 27.48
C LEU A 388 -15.35 5.97 26.87
N GLY A 389 -15.53 4.69 26.55
CA GLY A 389 -16.77 4.16 25.97
C GLY A 389 -16.98 4.53 24.49
N LEU A 390 -15.94 5.08 23.81
CA LEU A 390 -16.04 5.54 22.43
C LEU A 390 -16.02 4.38 21.43
N THR A 391 -15.37 3.27 21.78
CA THR A 391 -15.18 2.13 20.88
C THR A 391 -15.04 0.82 21.67
N ARG A 392 -15.00 -0.32 20.94
CA ARG A 392 -14.81 -1.67 21.49
C ARG A 392 -13.75 -2.42 20.69
N LEU A 393 -13.17 -3.47 21.28
CA LEU A 393 -12.31 -4.40 20.55
C LEU A 393 -13.06 -4.97 19.33
N PRO A 394 -12.36 -5.22 18.22
CA PRO A 394 -12.96 -5.87 17.05
C PRO A 394 -13.49 -7.26 17.40
N ASP A 395 -14.56 -7.67 16.74
CA ASP A 395 -15.21 -8.95 16.98
C ASP A 395 -14.24 -10.12 16.83
N GLY A 396 -14.26 -11.02 17.80
CA GLY A 396 -13.41 -12.22 17.82
C GLY A 396 -11.94 -11.97 18.19
N VAL A 397 -11.55 -10.74 18.54
CA VAL A 397 -10.19 -10.37 18.93
C VAL A 397 -10.05 -10.35 20.46
N ARG A 398 -9.15 -11.18 21.01
CA ARG A 398 -8.77 -11.15 22.44
C ARG A 398 -7.65 -10.13 22.66
N TRP A 399 -7.51 -9.63 23.88
CA TRP A 399 -6.44 -8.69 24.26
C TRP A 399 -5.04 -9.22 23.95
N SER A 400 -4.76 -10.51 24.18
CA SER A 400 -3.46 -11.11 23.86
C SER A 400 -3.10 -11.03 22.37
N VAL A 401 -4.09 -11.27 21.50
CA VAL A 401 -3.96 -11.22 20.05
C VAL A 401 -3.88 -9.77 19.57
N PHE A 402 -4.62 -8.85 20.22
CA PHE A 402 -4.56 -7.42 19.95
C PHE A 402 -3.19 -6.84 20.28
N ILE A 403 -2.62 -7.18 21.45
CA ILE A 403 -1.27 -6.76 21.85
C ILE A 403 -0.23 -7.28 20.85
N ALA A 404 -0.34 -8.56 20.45
CA ALA A 404 0.55 -9.14 19.43
C ALA A 404 0.47 -8.37 18.10
N GLY A 405 -0.73 -8.04 17.64
CA GLY A 405 -0.96 -7.18 16.46
C GLY A 405 -0.34 -5.78 16.61
N SER A 406 -0.44 -5.19 17.81
CA SER A 406 0.16 -3.88 18.09
C SER A 406 1.70 -3.92 17.98
N PHE A 407 2.36 -5.04 18.35
CA PHE A 407 3.80 -5.22 18.09
C PHE A 407 4.10 -5.30 16.60
N LEU A 408 3.25 -5.92 15.79
CA LEU A 408 3.45 -5.93 14.33
C LEU A 408 3.38 -4.52 13.73
N CYS A 409 2.61 -3.58 14.31
CA CYS A 409 2.63 -2.18 13.90
C CYS A 409 3.99 -1.49 14.10
N GLY A 410 4.85 -2.02 14.99
CA GLY A 410 6.22 -1.54 15.17
C GLY A 410 7.17 -1.87 14.01
N ILE A 411 6.71 -2.57 12.98
CA ILE A 411 7.47 -2.83 11.77
C ILE A 411 7.35 -1.60 10.87
N GLY A 412 8.29 -0.67 10.98
CA GLY A 412 8.31 0.55 10.17
C GLY A 412 9.04 0.44 8.85
N PHE A 413 9.90 -0.53 8.74
CA PHE A 413 10.82 -0.94 7.67
C PHE A 413 10.91 0.05 6.49
N THR A 414 10.22 -0.18 5.34
CA THR A 414 10.36 0.64 4.13
C THR A 414 9.97 2.10 4.35
N MET A 415 8.90 2.35 5.09
CA MET A 415 8.43 3.71 5.37
C MET A 415 9.38 4.46 6.30
N SER A 416 9.93 3.81 7.33
CA SER A 416 10.94 4.42 8.21
C SER A 416 12.27 4.62 7.48
N LEU A 417 12.68 3.73 6.55
CA LEU A 417 13.84 3.94 5.68
C LEU A 417 13.63 5.15 4.77
N PHE A 418 12.42 5.31 4.22
CA PHE A 418 12.06 6.47 3.40
C PHE A 418 12.13 7.77 4.20
N LEU A 419 11.51 7.82 5.38
CA LEU A 419 11.58 8.98 6.26
C LEU A 419 13.01 9.29 6.70
N THR A 420 13.86 8.27 6.90
CA THR A 420 15.27 8.46 7.21
C THR A 420 16.01 9.15 6.06
N SER A 421 15.74 8.74 4.81
CA SER A 421 16.36 9.34 3.63
C SER A 421 15.90 10.78 3.38
N LEU A 422 14.66 11.12 3.78
CA LEU A 422 14.15 12.49 3.71
C LEU A 422 14.69 13.39 4.84
N THR A 423 14.91 12.80 6.03
CA THR A 423 15.33 13.56 7.21
C THR A 423 16.81 13.91 7.16
N PHE A 424 17.65 12.96 6.78
CA PHE A 424 19.10 13.09 6.81
C PHE A 424 19.69 13.16 5.42
N VAL A 425 19.41 14.27 4.72
CA VAL A 425 19.88 14.54 3.35
C VAL A 425 21.31 15.08 3.39
N GLY A 426 22.12 14.70 2.39
CA GLY A 426 23.46 15.22 2.14
C GLY A 426 24.57 14.42 2.84
N GLU A 427 25.80 14.59 2.33
CA GLU A 427 26.97 13.84 2.79
C GLU A 427 27.33 14.08 4.26
N ALA A 428 27.13 15.29 4.76
CA ALA A 428 27.38 15.64 6.16
C ALA A 428 26.50 14.82 7.13
N ASN A 429 25.34 14.35 6.70
CA ASN A 429 24.38 13.58 7.50
C ASN A 429 24.45 12.07 7.24
N SER A 430 25.43 11.59 6.46
CA SER A 430 25.53 10.18 6.03
C SER A 430 25.60 9.19 7.20
N ILE A 431 26.29 9.55 8.29
CA ILE A 431 26.38 8.73 9.50
C ILE A 431 25.02 8.67 10.20
N MET A 432 24.32 9.80 10.30
CA MET A 432 22.98 9.87 10.92
C MET A 432 21.95 9.09 10.08
N ALA A 433 22.03 9.20 8.76
CA ALA A 433 21.21 8.43 7.85
C ALA A 433 21.45 6.91 8.00
N SER A 434 22.72 6.50 8.07
CA SER A 434 23.10 5.10 8.32
C SER A 434 22.60 4.62 9.69
N ALA A 435 22.73 5.44 10.73
CA ALA A 435 22.25 5.13 12.07
C ALA A 435 20.71 4.98 12.10
N GLY A 436 19.99 5.89 11.47
CA GLY A 436 18.52 5.80 11.34
C GLY A 436 18.06 4.55 10.61
N LYS A 437 18.73 4.20 9.50
CA LYS A 437 18.46 2.98 8.74
C LYS A 437 18.71 1.70 9.55
N VAL A 438 19.85 1.61 10.25
CA VAL A 438 20.17 0.47 11.12
C VAL A 438 19.18 0.38 12.28
N GLY A 439 18.83 1.50 12.91
CA GLY A 439 17.81 1.55 13.96
C GLY A 439 16.44 1.06 13.49
N THR A 440 16.06 1.45 12.27
CA THR A 440 14.83 0.97 11.61
C THR A 440 14.84 -0.55 11.40
N LEU A 441 15.93 -1.10 10.87
CA LEU A 441 16.07 -2.55 10.64
C LEU A 441 16.01 -3.33 11.95
N LEU A 442 16.72 -2.90 12.98
CA LEU A 442 16.72 -3.54 14.30
C LEU A 442 15.36 -3.45 14.99
N GLY A 443 14.74 -2.26 15.00
CA GLY A 443 13.43 -2.04 15.60
C GLY A 443 12.34 -2.87 14.90
N SER A 444 12.34 -2.88 13.58
CA SER A 444 11.39 -3.66 12.77
C SER A 444 11.56 -5.18 12.96
N LEU A 445 12.80 -5.67 12.99
CA LEU A 445 13.09 -7.09 13.20
C LEU A 445 12.67 -7.55 14.60
N THR A 446 12.99 -6.78 15.64
CA THR A 446 12.59 -7.11 17.01
C THR A 446 11.08 -7.09 17.18
N SER A 447 10.40 -6.07 16.62
CA SER A 447 8.94 -6.00 16.59
C SER A 447 8.30 -7.18 15.87
N ALA A 448 8.84 -7.57 14.72
CA ALA A 448 8.36 -8.71 13.95
C ALA A 448 8.51 -10.03 14.74
N VAL A 449 9.68 -10.31 15.29
CA VAL A 449 9.95 -11.55 16.04
C VAL A 449 9.06 -11.66 17.27
N ILE A 450 8.95 -10.60 18.05
CA ILE A 450 8.13 -10.60 19.28
C ILE A 450 6.64 -10.60 18.92
N GLY A 451 6.20 -9.82 17.95
CA GLY A 451 4.82 -9.80 17.48
C GLY A 451 4.38 -11.18 16.96
N CYS A 452 5.21 -11.84 16.12
CA CYS A 452 4.95 -13.18 15.63
C CYS A 452 4.90 -14.22 16.78
N GLY A 453 5.85 -14.17 17.71
CA GLY A 453 5.89 -15.07 18.86
C GLY A 453 4.65 -14.94 19.74
N MET A 454 4.25 -13.71 20.07
CA MET A 454 3.05 -13.43 20.86
C MET A 454 1.77 -13.85 20.11
N LEU A 455 1.72 -13.61 18.79
CA LEU A 455 0.59 -13.99 17.96
C LEU A 455 0.44 -15.52 17.92
N PHE A 456 1.55 -16.23 17.73
CA PHE A 456 1.55 -17.71 17.77
C PHE A 456 1.05 -18.27 19.10
N LEU A 457 1.52 -17.73 20.23
CA LEU A 457 1.09 -18.15 21.56
C LEU A 457 -0.38 -17.79 21.82
N GLY A 458 -0.82 -16.59 21.43
CA GLY A 458 -2.20 -16.13 21.61
C GLY A 458 -3.22 -16.92 20.78
N LEU A 459 -2.82 -17.40 19.59
CA LEU A 459 -3.68 -18.22 18.73
C LEU A 459 -3.75 -19.67 19.23
N ARG A 460 -2.64 -20.22 19.74
CA ARG A 460 -2.61 -21.60 20.30
C ARG A 460 -3.47 -21.76 21.54
N SER A 461 -3.56 -20.73 22.39
CA SER A 461 -4.41 -20.75 23.59
C SER A 461 -5.91 -20.87 23.24
N LYS A 462 -6.33 -20.50 22.04
CA LYS A 462 -7.70 -20.67 21.57
C LYS A 462 -8.03 -22.13 21.24
N GLU A 463 -7.11 -22.83 20.58
CA GLU A 463 -7.29 -24.25 20.21
C GLU A 463 -7.41 -25.17 21.45
N SER A 464 -6.76 -24.80 22.56
CA SER A 464 -6.81 -25.57 23.81
C SER A 464 -8.05 -25.30 24.70
N GLU A 465 -8.81 -24.23 24.45
CA GLU A 465 -10.06 -23.92 25.17
C GLU A 465 -11.30 -24.44 24.43
N GLU A 466 -11.17 -24.72 23.11
CA GLU A 466 -12.24 -25.31 22.29
C GLU A 466 -12.20 -26.86 22.25
N GLN A 467 -11.17 -27.50 22.81
CA GLN A 467 -11.06 -28.94 23.05
C GLN A 467 -11.44 -29.30 24.49
#